data_2e36dacb60cab6fb736658d44d9c521f
#
_entry.id   2e36dacb60cab6fb736658d44d9c521f
#
_cell.length_a   1.000
_cell.length_b   1.000
_cell.length_c   1.000
_cell.angle_alpha   90.00
_cell.angle_beta   90.00
_cell.angle_gamma   90.00
#
_symmetry.space_group_name_H-M   'P 1'
#
loop_
_entity.id
_entity.type
_entity.pdbx_description
1 polymer ?
#
loop_
_entity_poly.entity_id
_entity_poly.type
_entity_poly.pdbx_seq_one_letter_code
_entity_poly.pdbx_strand_id
1 'polypeptide(L)'
;MAREITIAGLERTKARIHAALDTAAAEQVVKAYAAKLQQEAMRKAPVDTGNLKRSIMLNIAEDGMEATVTATAEYAAYVEYGTRFMDAQPYMKPAAEKIRPEFQEAMKHAVKKQAGG
;
A
#
# COMPACT_ATOMS: atom_id res chain seq x y z
N MET A 1 -6.46 3.36 17.62
CA MET A 1 -6.13 2.22 16.75
C MET A 1 -5.86 2.69 15.35
N ALA A 2 -4.81 2.22 14.74
CA ALA A 2 -4.47 2.58 13.37
C ALA A 2 -4.78 1.42 12.43
N ARG A 3 -5.15 1.76 11.20
CA ARG A 3 -5.31 0.77 10.14
C ARG A 3 -4.10 0.85 9.23
N GLU A 4 -3.43 -0.26 9.02
CA GLU A 4 -2.18 -0.31 8.29
C GLU A 4 -2.24 -1.31 7.15
N ILE A 5 -1.74 -0.91 5.98
CA ILE A 5 -1.55 -1.79 4.84
C ILE A 5 -0.10 -1.67 4.41
N THR A 6 0.59 -2.79 4.33
CA THR A 6 1.97 -2.82 3.87
C THR A 6 2.03 -3.36 2.45
N ILE A 7 2.59 -2.58 1.56
CA ILE A 7 2.94 -3.04 0.22
C ILE A 7 4.31 -3.66 0.32
N ALA A 8 4.45 -4.77 -0.27
CA ALA A 8 5.68 -5.46 -0.28
C ALA A 8 5.61 -6.66 0.56
N GLY A 9 5.24 -6.90 1.49
CA GLY A 9 5.14 -8.17 2.19
C GLY A 9 5.40 -9.41 1.34
N LEU A 10 6.16 -9.26 0.32
CA LEU A 10 6.46 -10.32 -0.62
C LEU A 10 7.91 -10.72 -0.44
N GLU A 11 8.18 -11.43 0.65
CA GLU A 11 9.53 -11.85 0.98
C GLU A 11 10.21 -12.62 -0.16
N ARG A 12 9.45 -13.43 -0.87
CA ARG A 12 9.98 -14.16 -2.03
C ARG A 12 10.38 -13.19 -3.14
N THR A 13 9.58 -12.17 -3.39
CA THR A 13 9.89 -11.19 -4.42
C THR A 13 11.12 -10.40 -4.04
N LYS A 14 11.23 -10.02 -2.77
CA LYS A 14 12.38 -9.30 -2.26
C LYS A 14 13.66 -10.11 -2.48
N ALA A 15 13.64 -11.38 -2.13
CA ALA A 15 14.80 -12.26 -2.32
C ALA A 15 15.19 -12.36 -3.79
N ARG A 16 14.22 -12.50 -4.68
CA ARG A 16 14.47 -12.56 -6.12
C ARG A 16 15.09 -11.28 -6.65
N ILE A 17 14.60 -10.15 -6.20
CA ILE A 17 15.09 -8.85 -6.64
C ILE A 17 16.55 -8.66 -6.23
N HIS A 18 16.88 -9.03 -5.01
CA HIS A 18 18.27 -8.95 -4.55
C HIS A 18 19.17 -9.86 -5.37
N ALA A 19 18.69 -11.04 -5.72
CA ALA A 19 19.45 -11.97 -6.56
C ALA A 19 19.64 -11.46 -7.98
N ALA A 20 18.77 -10.55 -8.44
CA ALA A 20 18.84 -10.02 -9.80
C ALA A 20 19.82 -8.86 -9.96
N LEU A 21 20.58 -8.51 -8.95
CA LEU A 21 21.66 -7.53 -8.99
C LEU A 21 21.24 -6.05 -8.99
N ASP A 22 20.08 -5.73 -9.53
CA ASP A 22 19.63 -4.34 -9.64
C ASP A 22 18.22 -4.20 -9.08
N THR A 23 18.10 -3.43 -8.01
CA THR A 23 16.83 -3.22 -7.33
C THR A 23 16.17 -1.88 -7.68
N ALA A 24 16.83 -1.04 -8.49
CA ALA A 24 16.35 0.31 -8.75
C ALA A 24 14.94 0.33 -9.35
N ALA A 25 14.67 -0.54 -10.33
CA ALA A 25 13.35 -0.60 -10.96
C ALA A 25 12.30 -1.06 -9.96
N ALA A 26 12.65 -2.03 -9.11
CA ALA A 26 11.74 -2.52 -8.09
C ALA A 26 11.41 -1.44 -7.06
N GLU A 27 12.40 -0.66 -6.65
CA GLU A 27 12.20 0.45 -5.72
C GLU A 27 11.24 1.48 -6.30
N GLN A 28 11.37 1.77 -7.60
CA GLN A 28 10.49 2.71 -8.27
C GLN A 28 9.05 2.18 -8.28
N VAL A 29 8.87 0.89 -8.52
CA VAL A 29 7.54 0.27 -8.49
C VAL A 29 6.94 0.36 -7.10
N VAL A 30 7.70 0.05 -6.07
CA VAL A 30 7.23 0.14 -4.68
C VAL A 30 6.75 1.57 -4.38
N LYS A 31 7.57 2.56 -4.70
CA LYS A 31 7.22 3.96 -4.43
C LYS A 31 5.98 4.39 -5.20
N ALA A 32 5.91 4.05 -6.49
CA ALA A 32 4.79 4.46 -7.33
C ALA A 32 3.47 3.86 -6.87
N TYR A 33 3.47 2.57 -6.57
CA TYR A 33 2.24 1.89 -6.17
C TYR A 33 1.85 2.14 -4.73
N ALA A 34 2.82 2.44 -3.86
CA ALA A 34 2.52 2.91 -2.52
C ALA A 34 1.76 4.24 -2.57
N ALA A 35 2.21 5.16 -3.43
CA ALA A 35 1.51 6.42 -3.63
C ALA A 35 0.11 6.21 -4.18
N LYS A 36 -0.05 5.29 -5.13
CA LYS A 36 -1.36 4.94 -5.67
C LYS A 36 -2.27 4.35 -4.60
N LEU A 37 -1.74 3.48 -3.75
CA LEU A 37 -2.51 2.91 -2.65
C LEU A 37 -2.97 4.00 -1.69
N GLN A 38 -2.08 4.91 -1.33
CA GLN A 38 -2.44 6.02 -0.47
C GLN A 38 -3.56 6.86 -1.09
N GLN A 39 -3.43 7.20 -2.37
CA GLN A 39 -4.45 7.97 -3.08
C GLN A 39 -5.78 7.25 -3.13
N GLU A 40 -5.78 5.95 -3.42
CA GLU A 40 -7.02 5.19 -3.47
C GLU A 40 -7.68 5.10 -2.09
N ALA A 41 -6.90 4.90 -1.04
CA ALA A 41 -7.44 4.86 0.31
C ALA A 41 -8.04 6.22 0.68
N MET A 42 -7.34 7.30 0.32
CA MET A 42 -7.85 8.66 0.57
C MET A 42 -9.14 8.91 -0.20
N ARG A 43 -9.20 8.46 -1.45
CA ARG A 43 -10.37 8.63 -2.29
C ARG A 43 -11.58 7.88 -1.74
N LYS A 44 -11.35 6.71 -1.18
CA LYS A 44 -12.43 5.85 -0.66
C LYS A 44 -12.81 6.16 0.79
N ALA A 45 -11.98 6.93 1.50
CA ALA A 45 -12.27 7.28 2.89
C ALA A 45 -13.50 8.16 2.96
N PRO A 46 -14.40 7.91 3.94
CA PRO A 46 -15.53 8.82 4.15
C PRO A 46 -15.04 10.23 4.46
N VAL A 47 -15.73 11.22 3.91
CA VAL A 47 -15.26 12.62 3.93
C VAL A 47 -15.99 13.53 4.89
N ASP A 48 -16.72 13.00 5.86
CA ASP A 48 -17.52 13.81 6.76
C ASP A 48 -16.75 14.96 7.40
N THR A 49 -15.53 14.71 7.86
CA THR A 49 -14.70 15.74 8.48
C THR A 49 -13.38 15.96 7.75
N GLY A 50 -13.02 15.05 6.85
CA GLY A 50 -11.72 15.07 6.19
C GLY A 50 -10.55 14.65 7.06
N ASN A 51 -10.76 14.47 8.36
CA ASN A 51 -9.67 14.07 9.26
C ASN A 51 -9.12 12.68 8.97
N LEU A 52 -10.00 11.73 8.66
CA LEU A 52 -9.57 10.38 8.33
C LEU A 52 -8.70 10.39 7.09
N LYS A 53 -9.16 11.07 6.05
CA LYS A 53 -8.41 11.18 4.80
C LYS A 53 -7.01 11.75 5.03
N ARG A 54 -6.92 12.84 5.79
CA ARG A 54 -5.64 13.48 6.08
C ARG A 54 -4.73 12.64 6.97
N SER A 55 -5.30 11.67 7.69
CA SER A 55 -4.53 10.80 8.57
C SER A 55 -3.85 9.65 7.84
N ILE A 56 -4.14 9.47 6.56
CA ILE A 56 -3.58 8.36 5.78
C ILE A 56 -2.16 8.73 5.35
N MET A 57 -1.19 8.08 5.96
CA MET A 57 0.23 8.40 5.80
C MET A 57 0.94 7.29 5.05
N LEU A 58 1.98 7.68 4.33
CA LEU A 58 2.82 6.75 3.58
C LEU A 58 4.22 6.75 4.17
N ASN A 59 4.77 5.56 4.39
CA ASN A 59 6.12 5.40 4.87
C ASN A 59 6.86 4.39 4.00
N ILE A 60 8.06 4.75 3.56
CA ILE A 60 8.90 3.88 2.72
C ILE A 60 10.09 3.44 3.55
N ALA A 61 10.36 2.13 3.58
CA ALA A 61 11.48 1.58 4.31
C ALA A 61 12.82 2.06 3.72
N GLU A 62 13.88 2.03 4.53
CA GLU A 62 15.20 2.49 4.12
C GLU A 62 15.71 1.82 2.85
N ASP A 63 15.45 0.51 2.70
CA ASP A 63 15.91 -0.20 1.51
C ASP A 63 15.07 0.07 0.27
N GLY A 64 13.99 0.84 0.39
CA GLY A 64 13.12 1.16 -0.73
C GLY A 64 12.27 -0.01 -1.22
N MET A 65 12.38 -1.18 -0.59
CA MET A 65 11.73 -2.41 -1.05
C MET A 65 10.40 -2.67 -0.37
N GLU A 66 10.01 -1.80 0.55
CA GLU A 66 8.79 -1.96 1.32
C GLU A 66 8.19 -0.59 1.61
N ALA A 67 6.87 -0.50 1.54
CA ALA A 67 6.17 0.73 1.90
C ALA A 67 4.91 0.37 2.68
N THR A 68 4.55 1.22 3.61
CA THR A 68 3.39 1.02 4.46
C THR A 68 2.49 2.24 4.37
N VAL A 69 1.19 2.00 4.17
CA VAL A 69 0.17 3.06 4.18
C VAL A 69 -0.67 2.85 5.43
N THR A 70 -0.70 3.84 6.30
CA THR A 70 -1.34 3.73 7.62
C THR A 70 -2.33 4.87 7.81
N ALA A 71 -3.56 4.54 8.22
CA ALA A 71 -4.51 5.55 8.67
C ALA A 71 -4.28 5.77 10.16
N THR A 72 -3.81 6.96 10.54
CA THR A 72 -3.38 7.25 11.90
C THR A 72 -4.47 7.80 12.82
N ALA A 73 -5.65 8.13 12.27
CA ALA A 73 -6.75 8.60 13.11
C ALA A 73 -7.16 7.53 14.12
N GLU A 74 -7.46 7.92 15.33
CA GLU A 74 -7.82 6.98 16.38
C GLU A 74 -9.02 6.12 16.04
N TYR A 75 -9.96 6.66 15.28
CA TYR A 75 -11.18 5.96 14.88
C TYR A 75 -11.05 5.20 13.56
N ALA A 76 -9.85 5.15 12.98
CA ALA A 76 -9.66 4.56 11.64
C ALA A 76 -10.15 3.12 11.53
N ALA A 77 -9.86 2.29 12.52
CA ALA A 77 -10.28 0.89 12.51
C ALA A 77 -11.81 0.76 12.62
N TYR A 78 -12.44 1.65 13.37
CA TYR A 78 -13.89 1.62 13.50
C TYR A 78 -14.59 1.93 12.18
N VAL A 79 -14.03 2.84 11.39
CA VAL A 79 -14.58 3.14 10.07
C VAL A 79 -14.41 1.94 9.14
N GLU A 80 -13.23 1.34 9.15
CA GLU A 80 -12.93 0.19 8.28
C GLU A 80 -13.82 -1.01 8.58
N TYR A 81 -13.96 -1.35 9.85
CA TYR A 81 -14.62 -2.59 10.27
C TYR A 81 -16.02 -2.40 10.83
N GLY A 82 -16.41 -1.17 11.12
CA GLY A 82 -17.69 -0.89 11.76
C GLY A 82 -17.66 -1.18 13.25
N THR A 83 -18.77 -0.87 13.90
CA THR A 83 -18.98 -1.17 15.31
C THR A 83 -20.40 -1.69 15.46
N ARG A 84 -20.79 -2.08 16.69
CA ARG A 84 -22.16 -2.50 16.93
C ARG A 84 -23.18 -1.36 16.70
N PHE A 85 -22.72 -0.13 16.64
CA PHE A 85 -23.58 1.05 16.45
C PHE A 85 -23.43 1.71 15.09
N MET A 86 -22.49 1.26 14.27
CA MET A 86 -22.15 1.91 13.01
C MET A 86 -21.72 0.86 11.98
N ASP A 87 -22.29 0.93 10.80
CA ASP A 87 -21.91 0.05 9.70
C ASP A 87 -20.50 0.34 9.23
N ALA A 88 -19.81 -0.70 8.80
CA ALA A 88 -18.48 -0.55 8.23
C ALA A 88 -18.54 0.28 6.95
N GLN A 89 -17.53 1.13 6.76
CA GLN A 89 -17.33 1.88 5.52
C GLN A 89 -15.88 1.66 5.09
N PRO A 90 -15.55 0.46 4.55
CA PRO A 90 -14.15 0.12 4.24
C PRO A 90 -13.53 1.06 3.21
N TYR A 91 -12.29 1.43 3.43
CA TYR A 91 -11.53 2.28 2.53
C TYR A 91 -10.13 1.72 2.27
N MET A 92 -9.49 1.09 3.27
CA MET A 92 -8.16 0.50 3.08
C MET A 92 -8.22 -0.83 2.35
N LYS A 93 -9.13 -1.71 2.73
CA LYS A 93 -9.27 -3.01 2.10
C LYS A 93 -9.60 -2.91 0.62
N PRO A 94 -10.63 -2.15 0.22
CA PRO A 94 -10.92 -2.03 -1.22
C PRO A 94 -9.80 -1.33 -1.99
N ALA A 95 -9.11 -0.38 -1.38
CA ALA A 95 -7.95 0.25 -2.01
C ALA A 95 -6.85 -0.78 -2.25
N ALA A 96 -6.55 -1.60 -1.25
CA ALA A 96 -5.54 -2.65 -1.38
C ALA A 96 -5.94 -3.70 -2.41
N GLU A 97 -7.21 -4.08 -2.45
CA GLU A 97 -7.71 -5.04 -3.43
C GLU A 97 -7.56 -4.53 -4.86
N LYS A 98 -7.73 -3.23 -5.06
CA LYS A 98 -7.57 -2.62 -6.38
C LYS A 98 -6.10 -2.52 -6.78
N ILE A 99 -5.25 -2.09 -5.88
CA ILE A 99 -3.85 -1.75 -6.20
C ILE A 99 -2.94 -2.98 -6.19
N ARG A 100 -3.19 -3.96 -5.32
CA ARG A 100 -2.30 -5.11 -5.18
C ARG A 100 -2.06 -5.88 -6.48
N PRO A 101 -3.10 -6.21 -7.27
CA PRO A 101 -2.84 -6.91 -8.55
C PRO A 101 -2.00 -6.08 -9.51
N GLU A 102 -2.24 -4.77 -9.57
CA GLU A 102 -1.47 -3.87 -10.42
C GLU A 102 -0.01 -3.81 -9.97
N PHE A 103 0.19 -3.75 -8.65
CA PHE A 103 1.53 -3.76 -8.09
C PHE A 103 2.27 -5.05 -8.41
N GLN A 104 1.60 -6.19 -8.24
CA GLN A 104 2.20 -7.49 -8.51
C GLN A 104 2.60 -7.60 -9.98
N GLU A 105 1.75 -7.15 -10.88
CA GLU A 105 2.06 -7.18 -12.31
C GLU A 105 3.22 -6.26 -12.66
N ALA A 106 3.23 -5.06 -12.11
CA ALA A 106 4.33 -4.11 -12.33
C ALA A 106 5.65 -4.66 -11.78
N MET A 107 5.60 -5.31 -10.63
CA MET A 107 6.79 -5.91 -10.03
C MET A 107 7.34 -7.05 -10.88
N LYS A 108 6.46 -7.89 -11.44
CA LYS A 108 6.86 -8.94 -12.36
C LYS A 108 7.60 -8.36 -13.56
N HIS A 109 7.09 -7.29 -14.15
CA HIS A 109 7.74 -6.65 -15.29
C HIS A 109 9.10 -6.08 -14.91
N ALA A 110 9.21 -5.46 -13.74
CA ALA A 110 10.48 -4.89 -13.29
C ALA A 110 11.54 -5.98 -13.11
N VAL A 111 11.18 -7.09 -12.45
CA VAL A 111 12.09 -8.21 -12.22
C VAL A 111 12.47 -8.87 -13.56
N LYS A 112 11.50 -9.12 -14.41
CA LYS A 112 11.73 -9.77 -15.70
C LYS A 112 12.64 -8.93 -16.58
N LYS A 113 12.41 -7.63 -16.63
CA LYS A 113 13.21 -6.73 -17.43
C LYS A 113 14.68 -6.77 -17.04
N GLN A 114 14.96 -6.78 -15.74
CA GLN A 114 16.34 -6.81 -15.24
C GLN A 114 16.99 -8.17 -15.41
N ALA A 115 16.24 -9.25 -15.23
CA ALA A 115 16.77 -10.60 -15.36
C ALA A 115 16.91 -11.06 -16.81
N GLY A 116 16.04 -10.56 -17.68
CA GLY A 116 15.99 -11.02 -19.08
C GLY A 116 16.74 -10.15 -20.08
N GLY A 117 17.30 -9.07 -19.62
CA GLY A 117 18.01 -8.16 -20.52
C GLY A 117 17.12 -7.19 -21.24
#